data_abecd5d12a227e241a32f259f75f2c65
#
_entry.id   abecd5d12a227e241a32f259f75f2c65
#
_cell.length_a   1.000
_cell.length_b   1.000
_cell.length_c   1.000
_cell.angle_alpha   90.00
_cell.angle_beta   90.00
_cell.angle_gamma   90.00
#
_symmetry.space_group_name_H-M   'P 1'
#
loop_
_entity.id
_entity.type
_entity.pdbx_description
1 polymer ?
#
loop_
_entity_poly.entity_id
_entity_poly.type
_entity_poly.pdbx_seq_one_letter_code
_entity_poly.pdbx_strand_id
1 'polypeptide(L)'
;FLCAGAFIHQTGKTYVRELRGIGKEMPTTTWCWTIASLGLIGIPPTGGFVSKWELATGSLQTGLAGFDVIGPVILIVSALLTAAYLLPVTINGFFPGSDYDYAGLTNKEGGKLMTVPMILLAVGVVVTGVFALPLIHAIAVAAASVL
;
A
#
# COMPACT_ATOMS: atom_id res chain seq x y z
N PHE A 1 5.13 -6.33 3.58
CA PHE A 1 6.14 -7.32 3.98
C PHE A 1 5.64 -8.75 3.85
N LEU A 2 4.41 -9.07 4.30
CA LEU A 2 3.84 -10.42 4.17
C LEU A 2 3.74 -10.85 2.70
N CYS A 3 3.31 -9.96 1.81
CA CYS A 3 3.24 -10.26 0.38
C CYS A 3 4.63 -10.50 -0.22
N ALA A 4 5.64 -9.69 0.15
CA ALA A 4 7.02 -9.90 -0.29
C ALA A 4 7.57 -11.25 0.20
N GLY A 5 7.32 -11.58 1.48
CA GLY A 5 7.67 -12.89 2.04
C GLY A 5 7.00 -14.03 1.31
N ALA A 6 5.71 -13.88 0.95
CA ALA A 6 4.96 -14.87 0.17
C ALA A 6 5.55 -15.08 -1.22
N PHE A 7 5.92 -14.01 -1.93
CA PHE A 7 6.59 -14.10 -3.23
C PHE A 7 7.89 -14.89 -3.13
N ILE A 8 8.76 -14.53 -2.20
CA ILE A 8 10.04 -15.22 -2.02
C ILE A 8 9.84 -16.69 -1.62
N HIS A 9 8.95 -16.96 -0.68
CA HIS A 9 8.70 -18.31 -0.17
C HIS A 9 8.15 -19.27 -1.25
N GLN A 10 7.24 -18.78 -2.09
CA GLN A 10 6.57 -19.62 -3.09
C GLN A 10 7.35 -19.73 -4.40
N THR A 11 8.11 -18.71 -4.77
CA THR A 11 8.78 -18.66 -6.07
C THR A 11 10.31 -18.76 -5.99
N GLY A 12 10.90 -18.51 -4.81
CA GLY A 12 12.35 -18.40 -4.62
C GLY A 12 12.98 -17.13 -5.25
N LYS A 13 12.16 -16.29 -5.88
CA LYS A 13 12.60 -15.08 -6.58
C LYS A 13 12.83 -13.96 -5.57
N THR A 14 14.01 -13.35 -5.56
CA THR A 14 14.39 -12.29 -4.63
C THR A 14 14.50 -10.92 -5.29
N TYR A 15 14.71 -10.88 -6.61
CA TYR A 15 14.85 -9.63 -7.35
C TYR A 15 13.53 -9.20 -7.97
N VAL A 16 13.25 -7.89 -7.92
CA VAL A 16 12.03 -7.29 -8.49
C VAL A 16 11.89 -7.59 -10.00
N ARG A 17 13.01 -7.68 -10.72
CA ARG A 17 13.02 -8.02 -12.17
C ARG A 17 12.49 -9.42 -12.45
N GLU A 18 12.62 -10.34 -11.51
CA GLU A 18 12.19 -11.73 -11.65
C GLU A 18 10.69 -11.89 -11.37
N LEU A 19 10.04 -10.88 -10.77
CA LEU A 19 8.62 -10.88 -10.44
C LEU A 19 7.71 -10.53 -11.63
N ARG A 20 8.25 -10.46 -12.85
CA ARG A 20 7.44 -10.29 -14.07
C ARG A 20 6.42 -11.43 -14.17
N GLY A 21 5.14 -11.05 -14.36
CA GLY A 21 4.06 -12.01 -14.51
C GLY A 21 3.61 -12.71 -13.21
N ILE A 22 4.17 -12.34 -12.04
CA ILE A 22 3.82 -12.95 -10.75
C ILE A 22 2.32 -12.83 -10.43
N GLY A 23 1.65 -11.81 -10.95
CA GLY A 23 0.20 -11.64 -10.80
C GLY A 23 -0.62 -12.72 -11.49
N LYS A 24 -0.02 -13.49 -12.41
CA LYS A 24 -0.66 -14.66 -13.04
C LYS A 24 -0.45 -15.92 -12.21
N GLU A 25 0.70 -16.05 -11.55
CA GLU A 25 1.02 -17.20 -10.69
C GLU A 25 0.43 -17.05 -9.28
N MET A 26 0.39 -15.82 -8.75
CA MET A 26 -0.08 -15.47 -7.39
C MET A 26 -1.02 -14.27 -7.40
N PRO A 27 -2.22 -14.39 -7.97
CA PRO A 27 -3.12 -13.25 -8.15
C PRO A 27 -3.57 -12.63 -6.83
N THR A 28 -3.95 -13.42 -5.84
CA THR A 28 -4.45 -12.92 -4.54
C THR A 28 -3.36 -12.13 -3.81
N THR A 29 -2.15 -12.68 -3.74
CA THR A 29 -1.00 -12.02 -3.12
C THR A 29 -0.65 -10.72 -3.83
N THR A 30 -0.69 -10.70 -5.17
CA THR A 30 -0.39 -9.50 -5.97
C THR A 30 -1.46 -8.41 -5.80
N TRP A 31 -2.73 -8.77 -5.68
CA TRP A 31 -3.79 -7.81 -5.34
C TRP A 31 -3.61 -7.23 -3.93
N CYS A 32 -3.31 -8.07 -2.94
CA CYS A 32 -3.00 -7.59 -1.58
C CYS A 32 -1.78 -6.65 -1.57
N TRP A 33 -0.74 -6.98 -2.33
CA TRP A 33 0.43 -6.11 -2.54
C TRP A 33 0.02 -4.76 -3.13
N THR A 34 -0.82 -4.77 -4.16
CA THR A 34 -1.26 -3.55 -4.84
C THR A 34 -2.05 -2.65 -3.90
N ILE A 35 -3.04 -3.20 -3.17
CA ILE A 35 -3.84 -2.45 -2.21
C ILE A 35 -2.96 -1.85 -1.11
N ALA A 36 -2.04 -2.65 -0.55
CA ALA A 36 -1.10 -2.18 0.46
C ALA A 36 -0.17 -1.08 -0.08
N SER A 37 0.30 -1.21 -1.32
CA SER A 37 1.13 -0.21 -2.00
C SER A 37 0.38 1.11 -2.20
N LEU A 38 -0.87 1.06 -2.65
CA LEU A 38 -1.73 2.26 -2.76
C LEU A 38 -1.94 2.92 -1.40
N GLY A 39 -2.07 2.12 -0.33
CA GLY A 39 -2.14 2.60 1.04
C GLY A 39 -0.88 3.33 1.49
N LEU A 40 0.30 2.80 1.19
CA LEU A 40 1.59 3.43 1.51
C LEU A 40 1.85 4.70 0.70
N ILE A 41 1.47 4.71 -0.58
CA ILE A 41 1.53 5.90 -1.43
C ILE A 41 0.59 6.98 -0.88
N GLY A 42 -0.55 6.58 -0.34
CA GLY A 42 -1.59 7.48 0.17
C GLY A 42 -2.56 7.91 -0.91
N ILE A 43 -3.10 6.95 -1.67
CA ILE A 43 -4.12 7.18 -2.68
C ILE A 43 -5.51 6.89 -2.07
N PRO A 44 -6.53 7.75 -2.27
CA PRO A 44 -7.91 7.43 -1.85
C PRO A 44 -8.39 6.11 -2.49
N PRO A 45 -9.19 5.30 -1.81
CA PRO A 45 -9.83 5.46 -0.50
C PRO A 45 -9.08 4.78 0.65
N THR A 46 -7.76 4.85 0.72
CA THR A 46 -6.95 4.15 1.72
C THR A 46 -6.70 4.98 2.98
N GLY A 47 -6.48 4.31 4.12
CA GLY A 47 -6.17 4.96 5.40
C GLY A 47 -4.88 5.79 5.35
N GLY A 48 -3.91 5.42 4.51
CA GLY A 48 -2.68 6.17 4.30
C GLY A 48 -2.90 7.54 3.66
N PHE A 49 -3.93 7.69 2.83
CA PHE A 49 -4.33 9.01 2.33
C PHE A 49 -4.82 9.91 3.46
N VAL A 50 -5.68 9.38 4.33
CA VAL A 50 -6.26 10.15 5.44
C VAL A 50 -5.16 10.68 6.37
N SER A 51 -4.23 9.82 6.79
CA SER A 51 -3.13 10.25 7.67
C SER A 51 -2.23 11.32 7.03
N LYS A 52 -1.92 11.19 5.73
CA LYS A 52 -1.14 12.22 5.01
C LYS A 52 -1.92 13.53 4.86
N TRP A 53 -3.22 13.43 4.65
CA TRP A 53 -4.10 14.59 4.57
C TRP A 53 -4.15 15.37 5.88
N GLU A 54 -4.33 14.67 7.01
CA GLU A 54 -4.31 15.27 8.35
C GLU A 54 -2.95 15.92 8.66
N LEU A 55 -1.85 15.26 8.30
CA LEU A 55 -0.51 15.83 8.46
C LEU A 55 -0.30 17.07 7.59
N ALA A 56 -0.79 17.06 6.36
CA ALA A 56 -0.68 18.22 5.46
C ALA A 56 -1.50 19.40 5.98
N THR A 57 -2.75 19.16 6.39
CA THR A 57 -3.62 20.22 6.96
C THR A 57 -3.08 20.75 8.28
N GLY A 58 -2.58 19.87 9.16
CA GLY A 58 -1.91 20.27 10.39
C GLY A 58 -0.68 21.14 10.13
N SER A 59 0.14 20.79 9.15
CA SER A 59 1.30 21.58 8.73
C SER A 59 0.92 22.99 8.25
N LEU A 60 -0.16 23.10 7.47
CA LEU A 60 -0.67 24.39 6.98
C LEU A 60 -1.17 25.30 8.11
N GLN A 61 -1.58 24.72 9.24
CA GLN A 61 -2.15 25.45 10.38
C GLN A 61 -1.12 25.84 11.45
N THR A 62 0.14 25.40 11.32
CA THR A 62 1.17 25.69 12.34
C THR A 62 1.54 27.15 12.48
N GLY A 63 1.33 27.98 11.45
CA GLY A 63 1.71 29.39 11.43
C GLY A 63 3.22 29.66 11.53
N LEU A 64 4.05 28.61 11.47
CA LEU A 64 5.50 28.74 11.45
C LEU A 64 5.97 29.00 10.03
N ALA A 65 6.61 30.17 9.84
CA ALA A 65 7.09 30.62 8.54
C ALA A 65 7.92 29.54 7.81
N GLY A 66 7.39 29.04 6.70
CA GLY A 66 8.01 28.02 5.83
C GLY A 66 7.51 26.61 6.06
N PHE A 67 7.09 26.20 7.25
CA PHE A 67 6.57 24.82 7.51
C PHE A 67 5.21 24.57 6.86
N ASP A 68 4.42 25.61 6.68
CA ASP A 68 3.15 25.60 5.96
C ASP A 68 3.29 25.12 4.52
N VAL A 69 4.39 25.46 3.83
CA VAL A 69 4.65 25.01 2.46
C VAL A 69 5.54 23.76 2.41
N ILE A 70 6.59 23.71 3.24
CA ILE A 70 7.58 22.62 3.22
C ILE A 70 6.93 21.29 3.62
N GLY A 71 6.02 21.26 4.61
CA GLY A 71 5.37 20.03 5.08
C GLY A 71 4.61 19.29 3.97
N PRO A 72 3.63 19.93 3.30
CA PRO A 72 2.93 19.33 2.17
C PRO A 72 3.85 18.92 1.02
N VAL A 73 4.86 19.72 0.69
CA VAL A 73 5.83 19.40 -0.36
C VAL A 73 6.61 18.12 -0.05
N ILE A 74 7.10 17.97 1.18
CA ILE A 74 7.81 16.75 1.62
C ILE A 74 6.88 15.53 1.53
N LEU A 75 5.61 15.65 1.92
CA LEU A 75 4.64 14.57 1.85
C LEU A 75 4.38 14.11 0.41
N ILE A 76 4.28 15.07 -0.53
CA ILE A 76 4.10 14.76 -1.96
C ILE A 76 5.35 14.08 -2.52
N VAL A 77 6.54 14.61 -2.26
CA VAL A 77 7.81 14.02 -2.71
C VAL A 77 7.95 12.60 -2.15
N SER A 78 7.66 12.40 -0.87
CA SER A 78 7.67 11.09 -0.23
C SER A 78 6.68 10.11 -0.90
N ALA A 79 5.47 10.57 -1.24
CA ALA A 79 4.48 9.75 -1.93
C ALA A 79 4.95 9.35 -3.33
N LEU A 80 5.55 10.27 -4.09
CA LEU A 80 6.11 10.00 -5.42
C LEU A 80 7.27 9.00 -5.36
N LEU A 81 8.19 9.15 -4.42
CA LEU A 81 9.28 8.21 -4.21
C LEU A 81 8.76 6.83 -3.82
N THR A 82 7.75 6.76 -2.95
CA THR A 82 7.10 5.51 -2.57
C THR A 82 6.45 4.83 -3.78
N ALA A 83 5.75 5.59 -4.61
CA ALA A 83 5.17 5.10 -5.85
C ALA A 83 6.25 4.56 -6.80
N ALA A 84 7.37 5.26 -6.93
CA ALA A 84 8.45 4.90 -7.85
C ALA A 84 9.07 3.52 -7.56
N TYR A 85 9.10 3.05 -6.30
CA TYR A 85 9.64 1.72 -6.01
C TYR A 85 8.56 0.64 -5.84
N LEU A 86 7.31 0.98 -5.49
CA LEU A 86 6.25 -0.02 -5.30
C LEU A 86 5.48 -0.34 -6.58
N LEU A 87 5.16 0.68 -7.39
CA LEU A 87 4.37 0.49 -8.61
C LEU A 87 5.03 -0.41 -9.66
N PRO A 88 6.36 -0.38 -9.88
CA PRO A 88 6.98 -1.28 -10.83
C PRO A 88 6.74 -2.76 -10.54
N VAL A 89 6.65 -3.16 -9.27
CA VAL A 89 6.31 -4.55 -8.89
C VAL A 89 4.88 -4.88 -9.31
N THR A 90 3.93 -3.97 -9.05
CA THR A 90 2.52 -4.14 -9.45
C THR A 90 2.38 -4.19 -10.98
N ILE A 91 2.98 -3.22 -11.68
CA ILE A 91 2.87 -3.11 -13.14
C ILE A 91 3.49 -4.34 -13.80
N ASN A 92 4.71 -4.71 -13.45
CA ASN A 92 5.39 -5.88 -14.02
C ASN A 92 4.72 -7.20 -13.60
N GLY A 93 4.09 -7.23 -12.42
CA GLY A 93 3.34 -8.39 -11.95
C GLY A 93 2.10 -8.67 -12.79
N PHE A 94 1.30 -7.66 -13.09
CA PHE A 94 0.07 -7.80 -13.88
C PHE A 94 0.29 -7.66 -15.38
N PHE A 95 1.23 -6.82 -15.81
CA PHE A 95 1.51 -6.49 -17.21
C PHE A 95 2.96 -6.79 -17.56
N PRO A 96 3.33 -8.08 -17.67
CA PRO A 96 4.72 -8.48 -17.91
C PRO A 96 5.27 -8.10 -19.28
N GLY A 97 4.43 -7.59 -20.20
CA GLY A 97 4.78 -7.23 -21.57
C GLY A 97 4.52 -8.36 -22.56
N SER A 98 4.66 -8.03 -23.86
CA SER A 98 4.37 -8.96 -24.98
C SER A 98 5.35 -10.14 -25.09
N ASP A 99 6.57 -9.95 -24.55
CA ASP A 99 7.65 -10.96 -24.63
C ASP A 99 7.57 -12.01 -23.49
N TYR A 100 6.51 -11.96 -22.68
CA TYR A 100 6.36 -12.89 -21.57
C TYR A 100 5.72 -14.18 -22.03
N ASP A 101 6.41 -15.31 -21.81
CA ASP A 101 5.88 -16.63 -22.11
C ASP A 101 4.86 -17.06 -21.05
N TYR A 102 3.63 -17.26 -21.48
CA TYR A 102 2.52 -17.76 -20.64
C TYR A 102 2.47 -19.29 -20.59
N ALA A 103 3.31 -20.00 -21.34
CA ALA A 103 3.38 -21.45 -21.31
C ALA A 103 4.01 -21.93 -19.99
N GLY A 104 3.30 -22.78 -19.26
CA GLY A 104 3.80 -23.37 -18.02
C GLY A 104 3.50 -22.56 -16.74
N LEU A 105 2.59 -21.60 -16.79
CA LEU A 105 2.10 -20.91 -15.60
C LEU A 105 1.40 -21.90 -14.66
N THR A 106 1.92 -22.02 -13.46
CA THR A 106 1.31 -22.81 -12.37
C THR A 106 0.84 -21.86 -11.28
N ASN A 107 -0.32 -22.16 -10.71
CA ASN A 107 -0.78 -21.41 -9.54
C ASN A 107 0.13 -21.74 -8.36
N LYS A 108 0.90 -20.75 -7.91
CA LYS A 108 1.82 -20.81 -6.78
C LYS A 108 1.30 -20.06 -5.56
N GLU A 109 -0.01 -19.81 -5.50
CA GLU A 109 -0.61 -19.10 -4.38
C GLU A 109 -0.30 -19.83 -3.06
N GLY A 110 0.02 -19.04 -2.04
CA GLY A 110 0.32 -19.57 -0.71
C GLY A 110 -0.89 -20.24 -0.05
N GLY A 111 -0.63 -21.09 0.93
CA GLY A 111 -1.69 -21.73 1.72
C GLY A 111 -2.59 -20.71 2.43
N LYS A 112 -3.79 -21.15 2.85
CA LYS A 112 -4.79 -20.29 3.51
C LYS A 112 -4.26 -19.52 4.72
N LEU A 113 -3.34 -20.13 5.49
CA LEU A 113 -2.70 -19.48 6.65
C LEU A 113 -1.82 -18.27 6.28
N MET A 114 -1.31 -18.22 5.05
CA MET A 114 -0.53 -17.10 4.53
C MET A 114 -1.45 -16.06 3.86
N THR A 115 -2.43 -16.50 3.10
CA THR A 115 -3.30 -15.63 2.29
C THR A 115 -4.33 -14.89 3.14
N VAL A 116 -4.94 -15.55 4.14
CA VAL A 116 -5.99 -14.93 4.99
C VAL A 116 -5.50 -13.68 5.74
N PRO A 117 -4.35 -13.68 6.43
CA PRO A 117 -3.84 -12.47 7.08
C PRO A 117 -3.57 -11.32 6.10
N MET A 118 -3.06 -11.62 4.90
CA MET A 118 -2.81 -10.61 3.87
C MET A 118 -4.12 -9.95 3.40
N ILE A 119 -5.16 -10.75 3.17
CA ILE A 119 -6.49 -10.23 2.79
C ILE A 119 -7.08 -9.38 3.91
N LEU A 120 -7.02 -9.85 5.17
CA LEU A 120 -7.54 -9.09 6.31
C LEU A 120 -6.85 -7.72 6.44
N LEU A 121 -5.53 -7.68 6.28
CA LEU A 121 -4.78 -6.42 6.33
C LEU A 121 -5.09 -5.52 5.13
N ALA A 122 -5.22 -6.07 3.92
CA ALA A 122 -5.58 -5.31 2.73
C ALA A 122 -6.98 -4.70 2.86
N VAL A 123 -7.95 -5.48 3.37
CA VAL A 123 -9.31 -4.98 3.68
C VAL A 123 -9.22 -3.89 4.76
N GLY A 124 -8.43 -4.08 5.81
CA GLY A 124 -8.21 -3.10 6.86
C GLY A 124 -7.71 -1.75 6.33
N VAL A 125 -6.79 -1.77 5.37
CA VAL A 125 -6.28 -0.54 4.71
C VAL A 125 -7.39 0.24 4.02
N VAL A 126 -8.33 -0.44 3.36
CA VAL A 126 -9.46 0.20 2.67
C VAL A 126 -10.51 0.65 3.69
N VAL A 127 -10.87 -0.20 4.64
CA VAL A 127 -11.87 0.10 5.67
C VAL A 127 -11.46 1.32 6.48
N THR A 128 -10.21 1.42 6.92
CA THR A 128 -9.70 2.58 7.66
C THR A 128 -9.73 3.87 6.83
N GLY A 129 -9.59 3.79 5.51
CA GLY A 129 -9.72 4.94 4.63
C GLY A 129 -11.17 5.37 4.41
N VAL A 130 -12.06 4.43 4.16
CA VAL A 130 -13.49 4.70 3.91
C VAL A 130 -14.19 5.19 5.19
N PHE A 131 -13.87 4.58 6.34
CA PHE A 131 -14.45 4.94 7.65
C PHE A 131 -13.55 5.87 8.46
N ALA A 132 -12.76 6.72 7.81
CA ALA A 132 -11.82 7.62 8.46
C ALA A 132 -12.51 8.62 9.39
N LEU A 133 -13.60 9.25 8.95
CA LEU A 133 -14.31 10.28 9.73
C LEU A 133 -14.83 9.77 11.08
N PRO A 134 -15.59 8.67 11.18
CA PRO A 134 -16.01 8.14 12.46
C PRO A 134 -14.84 7.70 13.35
N LEU A 135 -13.75 7.21 12.75
CA LEU A 135 -12.56 6.81 13.49
C LEU A 135 -11.84 8.02 14.10
N ILE A 136 -11.66 9.10 13.33
CA ILE A 136 -11.07 10.35 13.80
C ILE A 136 -11.92 10.96 14.94
N HIS A 137 -13.24 10.97 14.77
CA HIS A 137 -14.15 11.43 15.82
C HIS A 137 -14.03 10.63 17.11
N ALA A 138 -13.99 9.31 17.03
CA ALA A 138 -13.84 8.44 18.19
C ALA A 138 -12.49 8.68 18.91
N ILE A 139 -11.41 8.85 18.15
CA ILE A 139 -10.08 9.16 18.71
C ILE A 139 -10.07 10.55 19.37
N ALA A 140 -10.69 11.55 18.74
CA ALA A 140 -10.77 12.91 19.29
C ALA A 140 -11.56 12.96 20.62
N VAL A 141 -12.67 12.23 20.69
CA VAL A 141 -13.45 12.09 21.93
C VAL A 141 -12.63 11.40 23.03
N ALA A 142 -11.94 10.32 22.69
CA ALA A 142 -11.07 9.62 23.64
C ALA A 142 -9.91 10.51 24.12
N ALA A 143 -9.28 11.28 23.25
CA ALA A 143 -8.21 12.21 23.61
C ALA A 143 -8.73 13.33 24.53
N ALA A 144 -9.92 13.87 24.27
CA ALA A 144 -10.53 14.90 25.09
C ALA A 144 -10.94 14.38 26.49
N SER A 145 -11.13 13.07 26.65
CA SER A 145 -11.46 12.47 27.97
C SER A 145 -10.24 12.25 28.87
N VAL A 146 -9.02 12.38 28.31
CA VAL A 146 -7.75 12.15 29.04
C VAL A 146 -7.04 13.45 29.40
N LEU A 147 -7.42 14.57 28.76
CA LEU A 147 -6.93 15.93 29.03
C LEU A 147 -7.86 16.66 29.97
#